data_92a27070acc4b31e114103b4edecc237
#
_entry.id   92a27070acc4b31e114103b4edecc237
#
_cell.length_a   1.000
_cell.length_b   1.000
_cell.length_c   1.000
_cell.angle_alpha   90.00
_cell.angle_beta   90.00
_cell.angle_gamma   90.00
#
_symmetry.space_group_name_H-M   'P 1'
#
loop_
_entity.id
_entity.type
_entity.pdbx_description
1 polymer ?
#
loop_
_entity_poly.entity_id
_entity_poly.type
_entity_poly.pdbx_seq_one_letter_code
_entity_poly.pdbx_strand_id
1 'polypeptide(L)'
;MVEHKKSIRFFNDREVRALWDDSHNKWWFSVLDIIAAINEQDNYQKTRNYWKYLKTKLKKENNKLVSATNQLKLQAPDGKQRLTDMLDGEGVVLLAKAIPNVKAMGFLDWFTYSDNTIDGQSKKKAYQLFESGILKTVDPGTIK
;
A
#
# COMPACT_ATOMS: atom_id res chain seq x y z
N MET A 1 -18.83 11.62 13.99
CA MET A 1 -17.95 11.27 12.91
C MET A 1 -16.73 10.50 13.40
N VAL A 2 -16.45 9.42 12.76
CA VAL A 2 -15.32 8.60 13.19
C VAL A 2 -14.07 8.99 12.44
N GLU A 3 -13.02 9.23 13.20
CA GLU A 3 -11.75 9.55 12.61
C GLU A 3 -10.91 8.29 12.54
N HIS A 4 -10.43 7.96 11.35
CA HIS A 4 -9.60 6.77 11.17
C HIS A 4 -8.20 7.03 11.69
N LYS A 5 -7.61 6.04 12.32
CA LYS A 5 -6.19 6.08 12.60
C LYS A 5 -5.45 6.06 11.29
N LYS A 6 -4.39 6.84 11.22
CA LYS A 6 -3.57 6.95 10.02
C LYS A 6 -2.17 6.42 10.29
N SER A 7 -1.57 5.87 9.25
CA SER A 7 -0.20 5.42 9.34
C SER A 7 0.49 5.69 8.02
N ILE A 8 1.76 6.04 8.08
CA ILE A 8 2.56 6.24 6.88
C ILE A 8 3.76 5.32 6.98
N ARG A 9 3.91 4.46 6.00
CA ARG A 9 5.05 3.57 5.92
C ARG A 9 5.89 3.97 4.73
N PHE A 10 7.16 3.63 4.78
CA PHE A 10 8.08 4.05 3.71
C PHE A 10 8.71 2.85 3.04
N PHE A 11 8.57 2.82 1.73
CA PHE A 11 9.25 1.84 0.90
C PHE A 11 10.17 2.61 -0.05
N ASN A 12 11.47 2.43 0.11
CA ASN A 12 12.48 3.16 -0.68
C ASN A 12 12.21 4.66 -0.65
N ASP A 13 11.97 5.17 0.57
CA ASP A 13 11.73 6.60 0.81
C ASP A 13 10.42 7.14 0.22
N ARG A 14 9.54 6.26 -0.24
CA ARG A 14 8.24 6.68 -0.76
C ARG A 14 7.16 6.30 0.23
N GLU A 15 6.23 7.22 0.44
CA GLU A 15 5.17 7.04 1.41
C GLU A 15 4.10 6.07 0.92
N VAL A 16 3.71 5.15 1.78
CA VAL A 16 2.56 4.28 1.56
C VAL A 16 1.62 4.53 2.73
N ARG A 17 0.53 5.22 2.46
CA ARG A 17 -0.40 5.63 3.51
C ARG A 17 -1.44 4.56 3.77
N ALA A 18 -1.84 4.45 5.02
CA ALA A 18 -2.84 3.48 5.44
C ALA A 18 -3.82 4.10 6.42
N LEU A 19 -5.03 3.56 6.43
CA LEU A 19 -6.09 3.96 7.35
C LEU A 19 -6.58 2.73 8.10
N TRP A 20 -6.80 2.88 9.39
CA TRP A 20 -7.28 1.79 10.23
C TRP A 20 -8.81 1.76 10.21
N ASP A 21 -9.35 0.57 10.04
CA ASP A 21 -10.79 0.35 10.01
C ASP A 21 -11.17 -0.43 11.27
N ASP A 22 -11.72 0.28 12.25
CA ASP A 22 -12.12 -0.32 13.52
C ASP A 22 -13.23 -1.35 13.34
N SER A 23 -14.13 -1.10 12.39
CA SER A 23 -15.27 -2.00 12.17
C SER A 23 -14.84 -3.36 11.70
N HIS A 24 -13.82 -3.42 10.89
CA HIS A 24 -13.35 -4.67 10.30
C HIS A 24 -12.00 -5.11 10.86
N ASN A 25 -11.45 -4.33 11.77
CA ASN A 25 -10.22 -4.66 12.47
C ASN A 25 -9.06 -4.90 11.51
N LYS A 26 -8.86 -3.98 10.58
CA LYS A 26 -7.81 -4.13 9.59
C LYS A 26 -7.36 -2.79 9.04
N TRP A 27 -6.19 -2.79 8.41
CA TRP A 27 -5.65 -1.63 7.72
C TRP A 27 -6.05 -1.65 6.26
N TRP A 28 -6.32 -0.46 5.72
CA TRP A 28 -6.53 -0.24 4.29
C TRP A 28 -5.38 0.60 3.77
N PHE A 29 -4.83 0.22 2.62
CA PHE A 29 -3.65 0.84 2.05
C PHE A 29 -3.97 1.52 0.74
N SER A 30 -3.34 2.67 0.50
CA SER A 30 -3.58 3.46 -0.71
C SER A 30 -3.01 2.77 -1.93
N VAL A 31 -3.87 2.45 -2.89
CA VAL A 31 -3.44 1.82 -4.14
C VAL A 31 -2.48 2.72 -4.89
N LEU A 32 -2.80 4.02 -4.98
CA LEU A 32 -1.94 4.94 -5.72
C LEU A 32 -0.56 5.05 -5.10
N ASP A 33 -0.48 5.06 -3.77
CA ASP A 33 0.82 5.12 -3.11
C ASP A 33 1.65 3.88 -3.41
N ILE A 34 1.01 2.72 -3.41
CA ILE A 34 1.70 1.46 -3.70
C ILE A 34 2.23 1.45 -5.12
N ILE A 35 1.40 1.85 -6.07
CA ILE A 35 1.80 1.88 -7.47
C ILE A 35 2.96 2.85 -7.66
N ALA A 36 2.86 4.03 -7.07
CA ALA A 36 3.93 5.02 -7.18
C ALA A 36 5.24 4.49 -6.59
N ALA A 37 5.14 3.76 -5.49
CA ALA A 37 6.33 3.21 -4.86
C ALA A 37 6.98 2.12 -5.70
N ILE A 38 6.18 1.22 -6.26
CA ILE A 38 6.71 0.13 -7.07
C ILE A 38 7.29 0.65 -8.37
N ASN A 39 6.58 1.57 -9.03
CA ASN A 39 7.00 2.09 -10.33
C ASN A 39 7.94 3.29 -10.22
N GLU A 40 8.22 3.73 -9.00
CA GLU A 40 9.07 4.90 -8.77
C GLU A 40 8.57 6.10 -9.56
N GLN A 41 7.26 6.31 -9.52
CA GLN A 41 6.61 7.37 -10.26
C GLN A 41 6.23 8.50 -9.32
N ASP A 42 6.76 9.71 -9.60
CA ASP A 42 6.49 10.88 -8.77
C ASP A 42 5.32 11.71 -9.24
N ASN A 43 4.85 11.46 -10.45
CA ASN A 43 3.76 12.22 -11.03
C ASN A 43 2.43 11.58 -10.66
N TYR A 44 1.65 12.30 -9.86
CA TYR A 44 0.37 11.81 -9.38
C TYR A 44 -0.59 11.44 -10.51
N GLN A 45 -0.66 12.28 -11.53
CA GLN A 45 -1.59 12.04 -12.62
C GLN A 45 -1.20 10.80 -13.44
N LYS A 46 0.09 10.59 -13.62
CA LYS A 46 0.55 9.40 -14.32
C LYS A 46 0.24 8.13 -13.54
N THR A 47 0.35 8.20 -12.21
CA THR A 47 0.01 7.06 -11.37
C THR A 47 -1.48 6.77 -11.47
N ARG A 48 -2.31 7.81 -11.44
CA ARG A 48 -3.75 7.63 -11.59
C ARG A 48 -4.10 7.01 -12.93
N ASN A 49 -3.46 7.46 -13.99
CA ASN A 49 -3.71 6.92 -15.33
C ASN A 49 -3.30 5.45 -15.41
N TYR A 50 -2.18 5.10 -14.80
CA TYR A 50 -1.73 3.73 -14.76
C TYR A 50 -2.75 2.84 -14.04
N TRP A 51 -3.22 3.30 -12.89
CA TRP A 51 -4.20 2.53 -12.12
C TRP A 51 -5.50 2.34 -12.89
N LYS A 52 -5.92 3.39 -13.57
CA LYS A 52 -7.14 3.31 -14.39
C LYS A 52 -6.99 2.25 -15.47
N TYR A 53 -5.85 2.25 -16.13
CA TYR A 53 -5.55 1.25 -17.15
C TYR A 53 -5.54 -0.16 -16.55
N LEU A 54 -4.85 -0.32 -15.44
CA LEU A 54 -4.72 -1.61 -14.79
C LEU A 54 -6.08 -2.14 -14.32
N LYS A 55 -6.90 -1.29 -13.72
CA LYS A 55 -8.24 -1.69 -13.30
C LYS A 55 -9.06 -2.21 -14.47
N THR A 56 -9.01 -1.51 -15.59
CA THR A 56 -9.76 -1.92 -16.77
C THR A 56 -9.31 -3.29 -17.25
N LYS A 57 -8.00 -3.50 -17.27
CA LYS A 57 -7.46 -4.78 -17.68
C LYS A 57 -7.88 -5.91 -16.73
N LEU A 58 -7.75 -5.65 -15.43
CA LEU A 58 -8.08 -6.66 -14.44
C LEU A 58 -9.57 -6.98 -14.42
N LYS A 59 -10.40 -5.98 -14.68
CA LYS A 59 -11.84 -6.20 -14.75
C LYS A 59 -12.20 -7.14 -15.89
N LYS A 60 -11.54 -6.99 -17.02
CA LYS A 60 -11.78 -7.89 -18.15
C LYS A 60 -11.36 -9.31 -17.84
N GLU A 61 -10.40 -9.48 -16.96
CA GLU A 61 -9.89 -10.79 -16.57
C GLU A 61 -10.63 -11.38 -15.38
N ASN A 62 -11.68 -10.69 -14.92
CA ASN A 62 -12.44 -11.09 -13.72
C ASN A 62 -11.54 -11.26 -12.51
N ASN A 63 -10.55 -10.41 -12.39
CA ASN A 63 -9.60 -10.47 -11.28
C ASN A 63 -10.26 -10.00 -9.99
N LYS A 64 -10.03 -10.73 -8.91
CA LYS A 64 -10.62 -10.40 -7.61
C LYS A 64 -10.18 -9.05 -7.07
N LEU A 65 -9.05 -8.55 -7.55
CA LEU A 65 -8.50 -7.29 -7.07
C LEU A 65 -9.51 -6.16 -7.18
N VAL A 66 -10.23 -6.11 -8.30
CA VAL A 66 -11.16 -5.00 -8.52
C VAL A 66 -12.29 -5.02 -7.49
N SER A 67 -12.84 -6.21 -7.21
CA SER A 67 -13.91 -6.30 -6.23
C SER A 67 -13.42 -6.15 -4.79
N ALA A 68 -12.12 -6.32 -4.56
CA ALA A 68 -11.55 -6.16 -3.24
C ALA A 68 -11.24 -4.70 -2.91
N THR A 69 -11.34 -3.83 -3.91
CA THR A 69 -11.02 -2.41 -3.75
C THR A 69 -12.16 -1.70 -3.03
N ASN A 70 -11.82 -0.87 -2.05
CA ASN A 70 -12.76 -0.05 -1.32
C ASN A 70 -12.33 1.39 -1.39
N GLN A 71 -13.26 2.33 -1.25
CA GLN A 71 -12.91 3.74 -1.35
C GLN A 71 -12.99 4.42 0.00
N LEU A 72 -11.92 5.11 0.37
CA LEU A 72 -11.85 5.88 1.59
C LEU A 72 -11.25 7.24 1.26
N LYS A 73 -11.51 8.21 2.10
CA LYS A 73 -11.02 9.56 1.84
C LYS A 73 -9.57 9.72 2.29
N LEU A 74 -8.75 10.21 1.38
CA LEU A 74 -7.37 10.57 1.67
C LEU A 74 -7.07 11.92 1.06
N GLN A 75 -6.09 12.60 1.63
CA GLN A 75 -5.68 13.90 1.12
C GLN A 75 -4.95 13.73 -0.21
N ALA A 76 -5.40 14.47 -1.21
CA ALA A 76 -4.75 14.50 -2.53
C ALA A 76 -3.64 15.55 -2.53
N PRO A 77 -2.80 15.56 -3.59
CA PRO A 77 -1.72 16.56 -3.66
C PRO A 77 -2.18 18.00 -3.61
N ASP A 78 -3.43 18.27 -4.02
CA ASP A 78 -3.98 19.63 -3.96
C ASP A 78 -4.50 19.99 -2.58
N GLY A 79 -4.32 19.12 -1.60
CA GLY A 79 -4.75 19.36 -0.23
C GLY A 79 -6.19 18.99 0.06
N LYS A 80 -6.94 18.61 -0.93
CA LYS A 80 -8.35 18.25 -0.74
C LYS A 80 -8.50 16.77 -0.43
N GLN A 81 -9.53 16.46 0.38
CA GLN A 81 -9.87 15.08 0.66
C GLN A 81 -10.63 14.50 -0.52
N ARG A 82 -10.17 13.37 -1.02
CA ARG A 82 -10.82 12.73 -2.16
C ARG A 82 -10.97 11.25 -1.89
N LEU A 83 -12.04 10.67 -2.44
CA LEU A 83 -12.22 9.23 -2.39
C LEU A 83 -11.08 8.56 -3.15
N THR A 84 -10.43 7.64 -2.48
CA THR A 84 -9.23 6.99 -3.00
C THR A 84 -9.39 5.48 -2.89
N ASP A 85 -9.01 4.78 -3.94
CA ASP A 85 -9.06 3.32 -3.92
C ASP A 85 -8.07 2.77 -2.91
N MET A 86 -8.55 1.87 -2.07
CA MET A 86 -7.78 1.28 -0.99
C MET A 86 -7.91 -0.23 -1.02
N LEU A 87 -6.89 -0.91 -0.55
CA LEU A 87 -6.89 -2.37 -0.46
C LEU A 87 -6.45 -2.78 0.94
N ASP A 88 -7.01 -3.89 1.43
CA ASP A 88 -6.50 -4.48 2.66
C ASP A 88 -5.26 -5.31 2.35
N GLY A 89 -4.71 -5.98 3.37
CA GLY A 89 -3.46 -6.71 3.18
C GLY A 89 -3.49 -7.72 2.07
N GLU A 90 -4.58 -8.48 1.96
CA GLU A 90 -4.71 -9.46 0.90
C GLU A 90 -4.77 -8.80 -0.47
N GLY A 91 -5.48 -7.69 -0.55
CA GLY A 91 -5.58 -6.95 -1.79
C GLY A 91 -4.25 -6.38 -2.23
N VAL A 92 -3.43 -5.94 -1.28
CA VAL A 92 -2.10 -5.43 -1.60
C VAL A 92 -1.24 -6.50 -2.26
N VAL A 93 -1.33 -7.73 -1.77
CA VAL A 93 -0.59 -8.85 -2.37
C VAL A 93 -1.04 -9.07 -3.80
N LEU A 94 -2.36 -9.05 -4.04
CA LEU A 94 -2.90 -9.22 -5.38
C LEU A 94 -2.42 -8.09 -6.30
N LEU A 95 -2.42 -6.86 -5.79
CA LEU A 95 -1.98 -5.72 -6.58
C LEU A 95 -0.50 -5.85 -6.99
N ALA A 96 0.35 -6.17 -6.03
CA ALA A 96 1.77 -6.32 -6.32
C ALA A 96 2.02 -7.38 -7.38
N LYS A 97 1.28 -8.47 -7.32
CA LYS A 97 1.42 -9.54 -8.31
C LYS A 97 0.91 -9.14 -9.68
N ALA A 98 0.01 -8.17 -9.73
CA ALA A 98 -0.58 -7.73 -10.99
C ALA A 98 0.28 -6.70 -11.72
N ILE A 99 1.19 -6.05 -11.03
CA ILE A 99 2.03 -5.02 -11.62
C ILE A 99 3.25 -5.67 -12.28
N PRO A 100 3.40 -5.54 -13.60
CA PRO A 100 4.52 -6.17 -14.31
C PRO A 100 5.81 -5.37 -14.16
N ASN A 101 6.33 -5.34 -12.95
CA ASN A 101 7.53 -4.59 -12.62
C ASN A 101 8.36 -5.45 -11.68
N VAL A 102 9.62 -5.66 -12.02
CA VAL A 102 10.48 -6.53 -11.21
C VAL A 102 10.59 -6.03 -9.76
N LYS A 103 10.39 -4.74 -9.55
CA LYS A 103 10.45 -4.17 -8.21
C LYS A 103 9.25 -4.53 -7.34
N ALA A 104 8.21 -5.07 -7.95
CA ALA A 104 7.03 -5.47 -7.19
C ALA A 104 7.35 -6.56 -6.18
N MET A 105 8.28 -7.43 -6.50
CA MET A 105 8.67 -8.50 -5.57
C MET A 105 9.35 -7.92 -4.32
N GLY A 106 10.22 -6.95 -4.52
CA GLY A 106 10.86 -6.28 -3.40
C GLY A 106 9.85 -5.56 -2.52
N PHE A 107 8.86 -4.93 -3.15
CA PHE A 107 7.79 -4.30 -2.42
C PHE A 107 7.00 -5.34 -1.61
N LEU A 108 6.70 -6.45 -2.23
CA LEU A 108 5.91 -7.49 -1.58
C LEU A 108 6.65 -8.07 -0.39
N ASP A 109 7.96 -8.29 -0.51
CA ASP A 109 8.76 -8.75 0.59
C ASP A 109 8.75 -7.77 1.75
N TRP A 110 8.93 -6.49 1.45
CA TRP A 110 8.89 -5.44 2.45
C TRP A 110 7.54 -5.41 3.15
N PHE A 111 6.47 -5.44 2.35
CA PHE A 111 5.12 -5.37 2.89
C PHE A 111 4.82 -6.57 3.78
N THR A 112 5.19 -7.76 3.33
CA THR A 112 4.95 -8.98 4.08
C THR A 112 5.66 -8.94 5.42
N TYR A 113 6.87 -8.43 5.43
CA TYR A 113 7.64 -8.40 6.64
C TYR A 113 7.14 -7.35 7.64
N SER A 114 6.80 -6.17 7.14
CA SER A 114 6.55 -5.04 8.02
C SER A 114 5.10 -4.81 8.33
N ASP A 115 4.19 -5.31 7.52
CA ASP A 115 2.83 -4.82 7.62
C ASP A 115 1.70 -5.77 7.38
N ASN A 116 1.96 -6.86 6.81
CA ASN A 116 0.90 -7.77 6.45
C ASN A 116 0.43 -8.60 7.61
N THR A 117 1.13 -8.55 8.70
CA THR A 117 0.85 -9.45 9.78
C THR A 117 -0.51 -9.20 10.34
N ILE A 118 -1.15 -10.26 10.61
CA ILE A 118 -2.48 -10.27 11.13
C ILE A 118 -2.46 -9.99 12.60
N ASP A 119 -1.54 -10.58 13.30
CA ASP A 119 -1.48 -10.36 14.72
C ASP A 119 -0.59 -9.16 15.00
N GLY A 120 -1.03 -8.34 15.93
CA GLY A 120 -0.32 -7.13 16.26
C GLY A 120 1.07 -7.36 16.81
N GLN A 121 1.30 -8.54 17.32
CA GLN A 121 2.56 -8.87 17.93
C GLN A 121 3.70 -8.94 16.91
N SER A 122 3.52 -9.74 15.88
CA SER A 122 4.52 -9.87 14.82
C SER A 122 4.76 -8.56 14.13
N LYS A 123 3.69 -7.85 13.85
CA LYS A 123 3.77 -6.57 13.21
C LYS A 123 4.55 -5.58 14.03
N LYS A 124 4.27 -5.54 15.31
CA LYS A 124 4.95 -4.63 16.21
C LYS A 124 6.44 -4.90 16.24
N LYS A 125 6.80 -6.18 16.26
CA LYS A 125 8.19 -6.57 16.28
C LYS A 125 8.93 -6.11 15.01
N ALA A 126 8.31 -6.32 13.87
CA ALA A 126 8.89 -5.91 12.61
C ALA A 126 9.11 -4.40 12.57
N TYR A 127 8.16 -3.66 13.04
CA TYR A 127 8.27 -2.22 13.11
C TYR A 127 9.43 -1.77 13.97
N GLN A 128 9.57 -2.40 15.12
CA GLN A 128 10.66 -2.03 16.02
C GLN A 128 12.00 -2.24 15.37
N LEU A 129 12.17 -3.31 14.62
CA LEU A 129 13.40 -3.57 13.90
C LEU A 129 13.69 -2.51 12.86
N PHE A 130 12.68 -2.08 12.14
CA PHE A 130 12.83 -1.01 11.18
C PHE A 130 13.24 0.29 11.84
N GLU A 131 12.53 0.65 12.88
CA GLU A 131 12.77 1.91 13.56
C GLU A 131 14.12 1.97 14.23
N SER A 132 14.62 0.84 14.67
CA SER A 132 15.92 0.79 15.29
C SER A 132 17.07 0.87 14.29
N GLY A 133 16.74 0.82 13.01
CA GLY A 133 17.75 0.91 11.97
C GLY A 133 18.34 -0.41 11.55
N ILE A 134 17.92 -1.48 12.16
CA ILE A 134 18.47 -2.79 11.84
C ILE A 134 18.07 -3.26 10.44
N LEU A 135 16.86 -2.93 10.01
CA LEU A 135 16.34 -3.39 8.75
C LEU A 135 16.29 -2.31 7.69
N LYS A 136 16.98 -1.30 7.90
CA LYS A 136 16.89 -0.25 6.90
C LYS A 136 17.40 -0.70 5.56
N THR A 137 16.93 -0.79 5.18
CA THR A 137 16.92 -0.87 4.20
C THR A 137 16.65 -1.21 3.50
N VAL A 138 16.22 -1.45 4.03
CA VAL A 138 15.70 -1.63 4.00
C VAL A 138 15.10 -1.50 4.12
N ASP A 139 15.26 -1.46 4.17
CA ASP A 139 14.83 -1.40 4.67
C ASP A 139 14.48 -1.39 4.76
N PRO A 140 14.72 -1.70 4.17
CA PRO A 140 14.47 -1.99 4.62
C PRO A 140 14.20 -2.10 4.29
N GLY A 141 14.51 -2.34 3.77
CA GLY A 141 14.54 -2.49 3.88
C GLY A 141 14.88 -2.59 3.97
N THR A 142 15.23 -2.83 3.42
CA THR A 142 15.58 -2.92 3.87
C THR A 142 15.77 -3.25 4.38
N ILE A 143 16.14 -3.86 4.23
CA ILE A 143 16.29 -4.07 4.75
C ILE A 143 16.75 -4.10 4.54
N LYS A 144 17.37 -4.17 4.06
CA LYS A 144 17.73 -4.03 4.04
C LYS A 144 17.91 -4.02 3.91
#